data_e38b2557850b859ebc30915cdd768bfe
#
_entry.id   e38b2557850b859ebc30915cdd768bfe
#
_cell.length_a   1.000
_cell.length_b   1.000
_cell.length_c   1.000
_cell.angle_alpha   90.00
_cell.angle_beta   90.00
_cell.angle_gamma   90.00
#
_symmetry.space_group_name_H-M   'P 1'
#
loop_
_entity.id
_entity.type
_entity.pdbx_description
1 polymer ?
#
loop_
_entity_poly.entity_id
_entity_poly.type
_entity_poly.pdbx_seq_one_letter_code
_entity_poly.pdbx_strand_id
1 'polypeptide(L)'
;MRFLLSFLLILQSVLLATSSAWCQDSGKPVRPQQGGIYRRPLGNNPSTLDPAVIADTYGFTIAQQIFDGLVQYDGGLTIIPAIAESWKASRDGLTWTFSLRRGIKFHHGREVTADDVVYSFIRILDPKTGSKASELFQKIKGAKEFMEGKMKAVAGLQALDRYTVVIELSSAGGPFVASLAIGYAKIVPREVVEQLGPAFGTRPVGTGPFKFASWKKDVEIVLEANHEYFNGRPYIDRLDYKIFPGHKTEEIFASFVKGDLEDTFIPAALWEELQESKRYRFVQRPILGVRFFGLNTTVPPLDNKLVRQALNHAIDKEALVREILRGRFVAGKSFLPPGTYGYDPQFRPYPYDPQRARELLAKAGYPGGKGLPILQFWSNVKSAAIESEHNAITQYLAAVGIRAEFLYQTNWPIYNSQVYSGKLPVFRYGWVADVPEPDNFLYKLFYSESLTNLTRYRNPRADELLDRARAEPVYLTRVELYREAERLIMEDSPVIPLNYYSYERLFQPYVQSIEVSALGDPYIPMRKIWLAK
;
A
#
# COMPACT_ATOMS: atom_id res chain seq x y z
N MET A 1 -63.21 -7.31 -23.50
CA MET A 1 -61.87 -6.75 -23.72
C MET A 1 -61.78 -5.25 -23.36
N ARG A 2 -62.51 -4.80 -22.32
CA ARG A 2 -62.50 -3.41 -21.80
C ARG A 2 -62.31 -3.31 -20.30
N PHE A 3 -62.11 -4.43 -19.59
CA PHE A 3 -61.89 -4.46 -18.12
C PHE A 3 -60.44 -4.73 -17.69
N LEU A 4 -59.53 -5.03 -18.62
CA LEU A 4 -58.11 -5.31 -18.32
C LEU A 4 -57.17 -4.11 -18.46
N LEU A 5 -57.63 -2.99 -19.03
CA LEU A 5 -56.79 -1.77 -19.18
C LEU A 5 -56.91 -0.79 -18.00
N SER A 6 -57.91 -0.93 -17.15
CA SER A 6 -58.09 -0.02 -15.99
C SER A 6 -57.32 -0.46 -14.75
N PHE A 7 -56.83 -1.69 -14.70
CA PHE A 7 -56.05 -2.20 -13.55
C PHE A 7 -54.53 -1.94 -13.65
N LEU A 8 -54.03 -1.66 -14.87
CA LEU A 8 -52.60 -1.36 -15.10
C LEU A 8 -52.25 0.12 -14.85
N LEU A 9 -53.22 1.03 -14.86
CA LEU A 9 -52.99 2.47 -14.62
C LEU A 9 -53.04 2.87 -13.15
N ILE A 10 -53.58 2.01 -12.26
CA ILE A 10 -53.63 2.26 -10.80
C ILE A 10 -52.39 1.71 -10.12
N LEU A 11 -51.67 0.74 -10.70
CA LEU A 11 -50.41 0.20 -10.13
C LEU A 11 -49.19 1.05 -10.45
N GLN A 12 -49.25 1.96 -11.44
CA GLN A 12 -48.14 2.89 -11.72
C GLN A 12 -48.16 4.18 -10.89
N SER A 13 -49.28 4.51 -10.25
CA SER A 13 -49.39 5.70 -9.42
C SER A 13 -49.08 5.48 -7.93
N VAL A 14 -48.87 4.24 -7.48
CA VAL A 14 -48.51 3.94 -6.09
C VAL A 14 -46.99 3.68 -5.92
N LEU A 15 -46.23 3.48 -7.00
CA LEU A 15 -44.79 3.26 -6.97
C LEU A 15 -43.93 4.54 -7.10
N LEU A 16 -44.55 5.72 -7.19
CA LEU A 16 -43.89 7.01 -7.30
C LEU A 16 -43.99 7.90 -6.04
N ALA A 17 -44.50 7.36 -4.94
CA ALA A 17 -44.72 8.14 -3.71
C ALA A 17 -43.88 7.73 -2.48
N THR A 18 -42.86 6.86 -2.64
CA THR A 18 -42.02 6.44 -1.51
C THR A 18 -40.52 6.68 -1.70
N SER A 19 -40.12 7.61 -2.56
CA SER A 19 -38.70 7.96 -2.72
C SER A 19 -38.44 9.46 -2.61
N SER A 20 -38.91 10.10 -1.52
CA SER A 20 -38.52 11.49 -1.23
C SER A 20 -38.71 11.84 0.23
N ALA A 21 -37.97 11.16 1.09
CA ALA A 21 -37.72 11.61 2.46
C ALA A 21 -36.25 11.33 2.83
N TRP A 22 -35.33 11.79 1.98
CA TRP A 22 -33.94 11.97 2.40
C TRP A 22 -33.73 13.48 2.56
N CYS A 23 -33.48 13.84 3.79
CA CYS A 23 -33.19 15.14 4.34
C CYS A 23 -32.61 16.12 3.30
N GLN A 24 -33.39 17.09 2.86
CA GLN A 24 -32.89 18.32 2.27
C GLN A 24 -32.24 19.11 3.42
N ASP A 25 -30.95 18.89 3.64
CA ASP A 25 -30.11 19.91 4.23
C ASP A 25 -29.95 21.00 3.16
N SER A 26 -30.66 22.12 3.34
CA SER A 26 -30.73 23.26 2.43
C SER A 26 -29.45 24.10 2.46
N GLY A 27 -28.28 23.46 2.54
CA GLY A 27 -27.00 24.07 2.33
C GLY A 27 -26.74 24.26 0.84
N LYS A 28 -26.61 25.50 0.36
CA LYS A 28 -26.07 25.80 -0.97
C LYS A 28 -24.79 24.98 -1.15
N PRO A 29 -24.57 24.30 -2.31
CA PRO A 29 -23.35 23.56 -2.53
C PRO A 29 -22.15 24.50 -2.31
N VAL A 30 -21.37 24.23 -1.26
CA VAL A 30 -20.19 25.04 -0.93
C VAL A 30 -19.20 24.83 -2.08
N ARG A 31 -18.93 25.92 -2.81
CA ARG A 31 -17.99 25.85 -3.95
C ARG A 31 -16.56 25.76 -3.43
N PRO A 32 -15.68 24.98 -4.10
CA PRO A 32 -14.28 24.92 -3.74
C PRO A 32 -13.65 26.32 -3.69
N GLN A 33 -12.96 26.61 -2.59
CA GLN A 33 -12.27 27.87 -2.38
C GLN A 33 -10.77 27.67 -2.59
N GLN A 34 -10.12 28.69 -3.15
CA GLN A 34 -8.67 28.72 -3.27
C GLN A 34 -8.08 29.47 -2.08
N GLY A 35 -6.91 29.04 -1.65
CA GLY A 35 -6.16 29.70 -0.60
C GLY A 35 -5.99 28.89 0.67
N GLY A 36 -5.15 29.40 1.55
CA GLY A 36 -4.93 28.85 2.87
C GLY A 36 -3.77 27.86 2.98
N ILE A 37 -3.46 27.53 4.23
CA ILE A 37 -2.37 26.63 4.61
C ILE A 37 -2.99 25.35 5.16
N TYR A 38 -2.58 24.20 4.62
CA TYR A 38 -2.89 22.89 5.18
C TYR A 38 -1.70 22.37 5.98
N ARG A 39 -1.88 22.16 7.27
CA ARG A 39 -0.85 21.65 8.18
C ARG A 39 -1.17 20.22 8.54
N ARG A 40 -0.24 19.33 8.19
CA ARG A 40 -0.40 17.89 8.33
C ARG A 40 0.69 17.28 9.22
N PRO A 41 0.36 16.36 10.15
CA PRO A 41 1.38 15.72 10.96
C PRO A 41 2.14 14.66 10.15
N LEU A 42 3.43 14.59 10.41
CA LEU A 42 4.33 13.54 9.93
C LEU A 42 5.04 12.90 11.14
N GLY A 43 4.94 11.58 11.28
CA GLY A 43 5.42 10.88 12.47
C GLY A 43 6.95 10.80 12.61
N ASN A 44 7.69 11.07 11.53
CA ASN A 44 9.15 11.16 11.51
C ASN A 44 9.64 11.95 10.31
N ASN A 45 10.94 12.30 10.32
CA ASN A 45 11.59 12.79 9.11
C ASN A 45 11.62 11.71 8.04
N PRO A 46 11.40 12.06 6.76
CA PRO A 46 11.76 11.18 5.66
C PRO A 46 13.29 10.96 5.62
N SER A 47 13.71 9.82 5.12
CA SER A 47 15.14 9.56 4.87
C SER A 47 15.68 10.44 3.76
N THR A 48 14.86 10.69 2.76
CA THR A 48 15.14 11.50 1.57
C THR A 48 13.83 11.83 0.85
N LEU A 49 13.85 12.85 -0.01
CA LEU A 49 12.76 13.16 -0.95
C LEU A 49 13.13 12.80 -2.40
N ASP A 50 14.27 12.18 -2.63
CA ASP A 50 14.69 11.69 -3.94
C ASP A 50 13.90 10.41 -4.30
N PRO A 51 13.02 10.44 -5.31
CA PRO A 51 12.12 9.33 -5.60
C PRO A 51 12.84 8.02 -5.95
N ALA A 52 14.04 8.08 -6.52
CA ALA A 52 14.78 6.86 -6.89
C ALA A 52 15.28 6.06 -5.68
N VAL A 53 15.46 6.69 -4.51
CA VAL A 53 16.08 6.09 -3.32
C VAL A 53 15.25 6.18 -2.04
N ILE A 54 14.04 6.73 -2.09
CA ILE A 54 13.11 6.73 -0.96
C ILE A 54 12.87 5.28 -0.51
N ALA A 55 12.86 5.05 0.82
CA ALA A 55 12.64 3.73 1.40
C ALA A 55 11.59 3.74 2.51
N ASP A 56 10.89 4.85 2.73
CA ASP A 56 9.92 5.03 3.79
C ASP A 56 8.65 5.76 3.32
N THR A 57 7.54 5.51 4.01
CA THR A 57 6.23 6.09 3.71
C THR A 57 6.22 7.61 3.84
N TYR A 58 7.04 8.18 4.75
CA TYR A 58 7.11 9.63 4.97
C TYR A 58 7.65 10.34 3.73
N GLY A 59 8.75 9.79 3.16
CA GLY A 59 9.32 10.30 1.91
C GLY A 59 8.34 10.19 0.75
N PHE A 60 7.67 9.04 0.58
CA PHE A 60 6.67 8.87 -0.48
C PHE A 60 5.49 9.82 -0.34
N THR A 61 4.99 10.05 0.88
CA THR A 61 3.86 10.97 1.13
C THR A 61 4.15 12.38 0.62
N ILE A 62 5.40 12.83 0.73
CA ILE A 62 5.82 14.16 0.28
C ILE A 62 6.19 14.14 -1.21
N ALA A 63 6.97 13.15 -1.66
CA ALA A 63 7.42 13.04 -3.04
C ALA A 63 6.26 12.96 -4.04
N GLN A 64 5.16 12.30 -3.69
CA GLN A 64 3.94 12.25 -4.52
C GLN A 64 3.31 13.63 -4.76
N GLN A 65 3.58 14.63 -3.93
CA GLN A 65 3.10 15.99 -4.14
C GLN A 65 4.08 16.84 -4.96
N ILE A 66 5.36 16.42 -5.07
CA ILE A 66 6.43 17.15 -5.76
C ILE A 66 6.66 16.64 -7.18
N PHE A 67 6.41 15.34 -7.44
CA PHE A 67 6.78 14.68 -8.68
C PHE A 67 5.59 13.98 -9.35
N ASP A 68 5.59 13.95 -10.69
CA ASP A 68 4.72 13.09 -11.48
C ASP A 68 5.53 11.97 -12.15
N GLY A 69 4.85 10.85 -12.45
CA GLY A 69 5.33 9.80 -13.33
C GLY A 69 4.75 9.92 -14.74
N LEU A 70 4.98 8.92 -15.59
CA LEU A 70 4.31 8.82 -16.89
C LEU A 70 2.79 8.67 -16.72
N VAL A 71 2.39 7.89 -15.75
CA VAL A 71 1.01 7.59 -15.38
C VAL A 71 0.85 7.69 -13.86
N GLN A 72 -0.39 7.71 -13.37
CA GLN A 72 -0.71 7.77 -11.95
C GLN A 72 -1.97 6.95 -11.64
N TYR A 73 -2.22 6.67 -10.36
CA TYR A 73 -3.50 6.12 -9.90
C TYR A 73 -4.49 7.24 -9.63
N ASP A 74 -5.77 7.00 -9.96
CA ASP A 74 -6.89 7.77 -9.42
C ASP A 74 -7.34 7.22 -8.05
N GLY A 75 -8.38 7.82 -7.46
CA GLY A 75 -8.93 7.38 -6.16
C GLY A 75 -9.50 5.95 -6.17
N GLY A 76 -9.84 5.41 -7.33
CA GLY A 76 -10.35 4.04 -7.54
C GLY A 76 -9.26 3.04 -7.94
N LEU A 77 -7.98 3.46 -7.92
CA LEU A 77 -6.83 2.68 -8.37
C LEU A 77 -6.81 2.36 -9.87
N THR A 78 -7.55 3.11 -10.67
CA THR A 78 -7.43 3.08 -12.12
C THR A 78 -6.17 3.84 -12.54
N ILE A 79 -5.41 3.26 -13.50
CA ILE A 79 -4.23 3.94 -14.04
C ILE A 79 -4.72 4.98 -15.06
N ILE A 80 -4.36 6.23 -14.79
CA ILE A 80 -4.74 7.38 -15.62
C ILE A 80 -3.50 8.13 -16.12
N PRO A 81 -3.63 8.90 -17.23
CA PRO A 81 -2.56 9.74 -17.75
C PRO A 81 -2.01 10.74 -16.72
N ALA A 82 -0.67 10.92 -16.75
CA ALA A 82 0.02 11.99 -16.01
C ALA A 82 0.93 12.78 -16.98
N ILE A 83 2.25 12.63 -16.94
CA ILE A 83 3.15 13.27 -17.94
C ILE A 83 2.88 12.71 -19.34
N ALA A 84 2.64 11.40 -19.47
CA ALA A 84 2.10 10.84 -20.71
C ALA A 84 0.62 11.20 -20.86
N GLU A 85 0.22 11.69 -22.02
CA GLU A 85 -1.22 11.90 -22.36
C GLU A 85 -1.87 10.60 -22.80
N SER A 86 -1.09 9.67 -23.39
CA SER A 86 -1.56 8.36 -23.83
C SER A 86 -0.40 7.37 -23.94
N TRP A 87 -0.75 6.09 -24.01
CA TRP A 87 0.20 5.01 -24.29
C TRP A 87 -0.43 3.88 -25.07
N LYS A 88 0.40 3.09 -25.75
CA LYS A 88 0.02 1.91 -26.52
C LYS A 88 0.98 0.78 -26.25
N ALA A 89 0.44 -0.45 -26.15
CA ALA A 89 1.24 -1.67 -26.13
C ALA A 89 1.20 -2.34 -27.51
N SER A 90 2.29 -2.99 -27.89
CA SER A 90 2.30 -3.94 -29.00
C SER A 90 1.43 -5.16 -28.69
N ARG A 91 1.03 -5.94 -29.72
CA ARG A 91 0.17 -7.12 -29.52
C ARG A 91 0.78 -8.19 -28.63
N ASP A 92 2.09 -8.31 -28.65
CA ASP A 92 2.87 -9.24 -27.81
C ASP A 92 3.13 -8.70 -26.40
N GLY A 93 2.73 -7.44 -26.11
CA GLY A 93 2.96 -6.79 -24.82
C GLY A 93 4.41 -6.43 -24.51
N LEU A 94 5.32 -6.55 -25.50
CA LEU A 94 6.76 -6.31 -25.31
C LEU A 94 7.15 -4.84 -25.50
N THR A 95 6.46 -4.11 -26.38
CA THR A 95 6.80 -2.72 -26.69
C THR A 95 5.69 -1.79 -26.22
N TRP A 96 6.09 -0.81 -25.43
CA TRP A 96 5.20 0.22 -24.89
C TRP A 96 5.63 1.59 -25.40
N THR A 97 4.74 2.28 -26.10
CA THR A 97 4.97 3.63 -26.63
C THR A 97 4.14 4.64 -25.85
N PHE A 98 4.80 5.64 -25.27
CA PHE A 98 4.18 6.72 -24.50
C PHE A 98 4.31 8.04 -25.25
N SER A 99 3.17 8.72 -25.46
CA SER A 99 3.13 10.09 -25.99
C SER A 99 3.08 11.07 -24.82
N LEU A 100 4.07 11.95 -24.71
CA LEU A 100 4.14 12.92 -23.62
C LEU A 100 3.30 14.17 -23.95
N ARG A 101 2.69 14.76 -22.92
CA ARG A 101 2.06 16.07 -23.01
C ARG A 101 3.10 17.13 -23.31
N ARG A 102 2.75 18.07 -24.17
CA ARG A 102 3.58 19.26 -24.45
C ARG A 102 3.36 20.33 -23.38
N GLY A 103 4.38 21.14 -23.13
CA GLY A 103 4.30 22.28 -22.24
C GLY A 103 4.33 21.96 -20.74
N ILE A 104 4.51 20.69 -20.34
CA ILE A 104 4.74 20.34 -18.93
C ILE A 104 6.12 20.85 -18.52
N LYS A 105 6.18 21.63 -17.45
CA LYS A 105 7.41 22.21 -16.92
C LYS A 105 7.79 21.61 -15.58
N PHE A 106 9.08 21.38 -15.39
CA PHE A 106 9.64 21.24 -14.05
C PHE A 106 9.49 22.54 -13.25
N HIS A 107 9.57 22.46 -11.94
CA HIS A 107 9.39 23.61 -11.04
C HIS A 107 10.38 24.76 -11.30
N HIS A 108 11.54 24.50 -11.89
CA HIS A 108 12.53 25.51 -12.28
C HIS A 108 12.28 26.10 -13.68
N GLY A 109 11.21 25.70 -14.38
CA GLY A 109 10.72 26.33 -15.61
C GLY A 109 11.07 25.59 -16.91
N ARG A 110 12.04 24.64 -16.94
CA ARG A 110 12.36 23.84 -18.12
C ARG A 110 11.24 22.85 -18.46
N GLU A 111 10.94 22.71 -19.75
CA GLU A 111 9.96 21.74 -20.23
C GLU A 111 10.49 20.30 -20.12
N VAL A 112 9.60 19.37 -19.74
CA VAL A 112 9.88 17.93 -19.71
C VAL A 112 9.98 17.38 -21.12
N THR A 113 10.94 16.49 -21.34
CA THR A 113 11.16 15.80 -22.61
C THR A 113 11.28 14.29 -22.42
N ALA A 114 11.27 13.54 -23.52
CA ALA A 114 11.47 12.10 -23.51
C ALA A 114 12.84 11.69 -22.91
N ASP A 115 13.86 12.52 -23.08
CA ASP A 115 15.19 12.28 -22.50
C ASP A 115 15.16 12.28 -20.97
N ASP A 116 14.30 13.11 -20.34
CA ASP A 116 14.15 13.13 -18.89
C ASP A 116 13.54 11.82 -18.37
N VAL A 117 12.61 11.24 -19.13
CA VAL A 117 12.02 9.94 -18.81
C VAL A 117 13.10 8.85 -18.89
N VAL A 118 13.82 8.78 -19.99
CA VAL A 118 14.92 7.81 -20.19
C VAL A 118 15.96 7.96 -19.08
N TYR A 119 16.38 9.18 -18.77
CA TYR A 119 17.32 9.45 -17.68
C TYR A 119 16.81 8.95 -16.33
N SER A 120 15.55 9.23 -15.99
CA SER A 120 14.96 8.84 -14.70
C SER A 120 14.94 7.33 -14.52
N PHE A 121 14.58 6.56 -15.56
CA PHE A 121 14.61 5.11 -15.50
C PHE A 121 16.02 4.52 -15.49
N ILE A 122 16.95 5.07 -16.28
CA ILE A 122 18.37 4.66 -16.22
C ILE A 122 18.91 4.87 -14.80
N ARG A 123 18.57 6.01 -14.17
CA ARG A 123 18.99 6.30 -12.81
C ARG A 123 18.47 5.30 -11.78
N ILE A 124 17.20 4.83 -11.91
CA ILE A 124 16.65 3.78 -11.04
C ILE A 124 17.41 2.46 -11.23
N LEU A 125 17.82 2.14 -12.45
CA LEU A 125 18.52 0.92 -12.80
C LEU A 125 20.04 0.97 -12.53
N ASP A 126 20.61 2.16 -12.35
CA ASP A 126 22.05 2.31 -12.07
C ASP A 126 22.38 1.81 -10.66
N PRO A 127 23.25 0.80 -10.51
CA PRO A 127 23.66 0.29 -9.20
C PRO A 127 24.24 1.37 -8.29
N LYS A 128 24.86 2.41 -8.86
CA LYS A 128 25.43 3.56 -8.10
C LYS A 128 24.34 4.37 -7.39
N THR A 129 23.13 4.39 -7.90
CA THR A 129 21.99 5.06 -7.27
C THR A 129 21.52 4.31 -6.02
N GLY A 130 21.67 2.99 -5.99
CA GLY A 130 21.22 2.16 -4.87
C GLY A 130 19.70 2.09 -4.74
N SER A 131 18.97 2.24 -5.84
CA SER A 131 17.51 2.17 -5.85
C SER A 131 17.00 0.78 -5.49
N LYS A 132 16.08 0.71 -4.54
CA LYS A 132 15.38 -0.54 -4.18
C LYS A 132 14.27 -0.90 -5.17
N ALA A 133 13.98 -0.02 -6.12
CA ALA A 133 12.98 -0.24 -7.16
C ALA A 133 13.58 -0.83 -8.45
N SER A 134 14.90 -1.00 -8.54
CA SER A 134 15.55 -1.54 -9.73
C SER A 134 15.00 -2.89 -10.17
N GLU A 135 14.66 -3.77 -9.23
CA GLU A 135 14.05 -5.08 -9.52
C GLU A 135 12.68 -4.97 -10.23
N LEU A 136 11.91 -3.91 -9.98
CA LEU A 136 10.60 -3.70 -10.61
C LEU A 136 10.73 -3.41 -12.10
N PHE A 137 11.87 -2.88 -12.53
CA PHE A 137 12.15 -2.47 -13.91
C PHE A 137 13.18 -3.34 -14.62
N GLN A 138 13.66 -4.43 -13.99
CA GLN A 138 14.65 -5.33 -14.56
C GLN A 138 14.17 -6.07 -15.84
N LYS A 139 12.84 -6.10 -16.09
CA LYS A 139 12.26 -6.63 -17.33
C LYS A 139 12.41 -5.68 -18.54
N ILE A 140 12.85 -4.45 -18.35
CA ILE A 140 13.21 -3.58 -19.45
C ILE A 140 14.42 -4.22 -20.15
N LYS A 141 14.35 -4.34 -21.48
CA LYS A 141 15.37 -5.01 -22.30
C LYS A 141 16.75 -4.37 -22.10
N GLY A 142 17.73 -5.18 -21.74
CA GLY A 142 19.08 -4.73 -21.41
C GLY A 142 19.27 -4.15 -20.01
N ALA A 143 18.19 -4.06 -19.20
CA ALA A 143 18.28 -3.54 -17.83
C ALA A 143 19.13 -4.44 -16.93
N LYS A 144 18.95 -5.75 -17.01
CA LYS A 144 19.70 -6.71 -16.20
C LYS A 144 21.20 -6.67 -16.51
N GLU A 145 21.55 -6.64 -17.77
CA GLU A 145 22.94 -6.52 -18.22
C GLU A 145 23.57 -5.19 -17.81
N PHE A 146 22.79 -4.09 -17.84
CA PHE A 146 23.22 -2.80 -17.35
C PHE A 146 23.46 -2.80 -15.84
N MET A 147 22.54 -3.35 -15.06
CA MET A 147 22.66 -3.49 -13.61
C MET A 147 23.88 -4.36 -13.22
N GLU A 148 24.21 -5.37 -14.01
CA GLU A 148 25.38 -6.23 -13.81
C GLU A 148 26.70 -5.61 -14.33
N GLY A 149 26.65 -4.41 -14.90
CA GLY A 149 27.81 -3.71 -15.46
C GLY A 149 28.30 -4.26 -16.80
N LYS A 150 27.56 -5.16 -17.45
CA LYS A 150 27.91 -5.77 -18.73
C LYS A 150 27.61 -4.86 -19.93
N MET A 151 26.68 -3.90 -19.75
CA MET A 151 26.27 -2.94 -20.78
C MET A 151 26.36 -1.52 -20.22
N LYS A 152 26.66 -0.54 -21.09
CA LYS A 152 26.73 0.89 -20.72
C LYS A 152 25.40 1.63 -20.89
N ALA A 153 24.42 1.01 -21.53
CA ALA A 153 23.12 1.59 -21.82
C ALA A 153 22.03 0.52 -21.67
N VAL A 154 20.81 0.97 -21.43
CA VAL A 154 19.61 0.12 -21.34
C VAL A 154 18.94 0.16 -22.71
N ALA A 155 19.11 -0.89 -23.51
CA ALA A 155 18.67 -0.92 -24.91
C ALA A 155 17.15 -0.73 -25.08
N GLY A 156 16.36 -1.13 -24.08
CA GLY A 156 14.90 -1.02 -24.10
C GLY A 156 14.35 0.34 -23.70
N LEU A 157 15.19 1.34 -23.42
CA LEU A 157 14.75 2.71 -23.08
C LEU A 157 15.17 3.67 -24.20
N GLN A 158 14.19 4.23 -24.93
CA GLN A 158 14.47 5.08 -26.08
C GLN A 158 13.57 6.32 -26.09
N ALA A 159 14.18 7.48 -26.32
CA ALA A 159 13.51 8.71 -26.73
C ALA A 159 13.52 8.74 -28.26
N LEU A 160 12.38 8.45 -28.91
CA LEU A 160 12.30 8.50 -30.37
C LEU A 160 12.31 9.92 -30.91
N ASP A 161 11.67 10.82 -30.19
CA ASP A 161 11.65 12.25 -30.40
C ASP A 161 11.44 12.97 -29.06
N ARG A 162 11.30 14.29 -29.09
CA ARG A 162 11.17 15.13 -27.89
C ARG A 162 10.00 14.71 -26.97
N TYR A 163 8.96 14.06 -27.50
CA TYR A 163 7.71 13.75 -26.76
C TYR A 163 7.27 12.29 -26.90
N THR A 164 8.11 11.43 -27.46
CA THR A 164 7.79 10.01 -27.63
C THR A 164 8.82 9.13 -26.95
N VAL A 165 8.38 8.35 -25.96
CA VAL A 165 9.21 7.37 -25.26
C VAL A 165 8.79 5.97 -25.66
N VAL A 166 9.75 5.12 -25.97
CA VAL A 166 9.53 3.68 -26.15
C VAL A 166 10.24 2.91 -25.06
N ILE A 167 9.50 1.97 -24.46
CA ILE A 167 10.03 1.03 -23.48
C ILE A 167 9.81 -0.38 -24.03
N GLU A 168 10.90 -1.09 -24.33
CA GLU A 168 10.88 -2.50 -24.71
C GLU A 168 11.16 -3.40 -23.51
N LEU A 169 10.38 -4.46 -23.38
CA LEU A 169 10.54 -5.46 -22.33
C LEU A 169 11.22 -6.73 -22.89
N SER A 170 12.02 -7.39 -22.08
CA SER A 170 12.63 -8.69 -22.40
C SER A 170 11.64 -9.86 -22.36
N SER A 171 10.55 -9.69 -21.61
CA SER A 171 9.44 -10.66 -21.53
C SER A 171 8.14 -9.91 -21.29
N ALA A 172 7.08 -10.37 -21.95
CA ALA A 172 5.74 -9.84 -21.73
C ALA A 172 5.24 -10.19 -20.33
N GLY A 173 4.20 -9.46 -19.94
CA GLY A 173 3.43 -9.77 -18.76
C GLY A 173 3.74 -8.94 -17.53
N GLY A 174 2.92 -9.19 -16.54
CA GLY A 174 2.91 -8.47 -15.29
C GLY A 174 2.26 -7.08 -15.40
N PRO A 175 2.17 -6.42 -14.28
CA PRO A 175 1.56 -5.10 -14.16
C PRO A 175 2.55 -3.98 -14.55
N PHE A 176 3.22 -4.07 -15.72
CA PHE A 176 4.27 -3.12 -16.09
C PHE A 176 3.79 -1.66 -15.99
N VAL A 177 2.62 -1.34 -16.57
CA VAL A 177 2.07 0.04 -16.49
C VAL A 177 1.71 0.42 -15.06
N ALA A 178 1.24 -0.54 -14.25
CA ALA A 178 1.00 -0.32 -12.82
C ALA A 178 2.29 0.06 -12.07
N SER A 179 3.41 -0.56 -12.43
CA SER A 179 4.73 -0.20 -11.88
C SER A 179 5.20 1.20 -12.27
N LEU A 180 4.67 1.78 -13.35
CA LEU A 180 4.97 3.17 -13.73
C LEU A 180 4.16 4.21 -12.94
N ALA A 181 3.10 3.81 -12.22
CA ALA A 181 2.27 4.71 -11.42
C ALA A 181 2.76 4.86 -9.96
N ILE A 182 3.77 4.09 -9.55
CA ILE A 182 4.28 4.09 -8.18
C ILE A 182 5.20 5.28 -7.86
N GLY A 183 5.49 5.44 -6.57
CA GLY A 183 6.32 6.54 -6.06
C GLY A 183 7.77 6.56 -6.55
N TYR A 184 8.30 5.44 -7.02
CA TYR A 184 9.66 5.35 -7.58
C TYR A 184 9.77 5.82 -9.03
N ALA A 185 8.72 5.60 -9.85
CA ALA A 185 8.73 5.89 -11.29
C ALA A 185 8.47 7.36 -11.61
N LYS A 186 9.06 8.26 -10.84
CA LYS A 186 8.93 9.71 -10.99
C LYS A 186 9.96 10.26 -11.94
N ILE A 187 9.57 11.29 -12.71
CA ILE A 187 10.43 11.92 -13.68
C ILE A 187 11.15 13.10 -13.03
N VAL A 188 12.46 13.14 -13.18
CA VAL A 188 13.35 14.13 -12.55
C VAL A 188 14.21 14.87 -13.59
N PRO A 189 14.55 16.15 -13.37
CA PRO A 189 15.40 16.94 -14.28
C PRO A 189 16.87 16.53 -14.11
N ARG A 190 17.47 16.00 -15.17
CA ARG A 190 18.85 15.51 -15.18
C ARG A 190 19.84 16.54 -14.65
N GLU A 191 19.80 17.75 -15.18
CA GLU A 191 20.74 18.83 -14.85
C GLU A 191 20.71 19.20 -13.36
N VAL A 192 19.53 19.18 -12.74
CA VAL A 192 19.38 19.50 -11.31
C VAL A 192 19.88 18.35 -10.44
N VAL A 193 19.58 17.10 -10.83
CA VAL A 193 20.07 15.92 -10.12
C VAL A 193 21.59 15.84 -10.17
N GLU A 194 22.19 16.07 -11.34
CA GLU A 194 23.65 16.05 -11.51
C GLU A 194 24.33 17.22 -10.77
N GLN A 195 23.72 18.41 -10.78
CA GLN A 195 24.24 19.59 -10.07
C GLN A 195 24.20 19.42 -8.55
N LEU A 196 23.12 18.88 -8.01
CA LEU A 196 22.91 18.77 -6.57
C LEU A 196 23.49 17.47 -5.98
N GLY A 197 23.65 16.42 -6.79
CA GLY A 197 24.08 15.12 -6.30
C GLY A 197 23.21 14.64 -5.13
N PRO A 198 23.80 14.22 -4.00
CA PRO A 198 23.03 13.75 -2.82
C PRO A 198 22.11 14.81 -2.23
N ALA A 199 22.39 16.11 -2.41
CA ALA A 199 21.55 17.18 -1.91
C ALA A 199 20.20 17.29 -2.65
N PHE A 200 20.02 16.60 -3.80
CA PHE A 200 18.74 16.52 -4.48
C PHE A 200 17.65 15.94 -3.57
N GLY A 201 18.00 14.97 -2.70
CA GLY A 201 17.09 14.40 -1.72
C GLY A 201 16.57 15.35 -0.64
N THR A 202 17.21 16.51 -0.46
CA THR A 202 16.78 17.56 0.48
C THR A 202 16.36 18.86 -0.20
N ARG A 203 16.55 18.97 -1.52
CA ARG A 203 16.16 20.12 -2.36
C ARG A 203 15.57 19.64 -3.68
N PRO A 204 14.47 18.87 -3.62
CA PRO A 204 13.91 18.23 -4.81
C PRO A 204 13.29 19.25 -5.77
N VAL A 205 13.42 18.97 -7.07
CA VAL A 205 12.76 19.69 -8.15
C VAL A 205 12.00 18.68 -9.00
N GLY A 206 10.68 18.83 -9.08
CA GLY A 206 9.79 17.94 -9.82
C GLY A 206 8.86 18.70 -10.76
N THR A 207 7.75 18.05 -11.14
CA THR A 207 6.71 18.59 -12.01
C THR A 207 5.37 18.75 -11.29
N GLY A 208 5.28 18.28 -10.05
CA GLY A 208 4.06 18.03 -9.30
C GLY A 208 3.27 19.28 -8.90
N PRO A 209 2.10 19.05 -8.26
CA PRO A 209 1.21 20.13 -7.86
C PRO A 209 1.78 21.07 -6.80
N PHE A 210 2.82 20.65 -6.08
CA PHE A 210 3.49 21.48 -5.09
C PHE A 210 4.98 21.54 -5.35
N LYS A 211 5.58 22.73 -5.11
CA LYS A 211 7.01 23.01 -5.19
C LYS A 211 7.63 22.92 -3.80
N PHE A 212 8.80 22.32 -3.70
CA PHE A 212 9.55 22.32 -2.46
C PHE A 212 10.01 23.74 -2.08
N ALA A 213 9.73 24.16 -0.86
CA ALA A 213 10.15 25.47 -0.33
C ALA A 213 11.25 25.31 0.74
N SER A 214 11.04 24.48 1.75
CA SER A 214 12.04 24.31 2.82
C SER A 214 11.87 22.98 3.58
N TRP A 215 12.97 22.53 4.18
CA TRP A 215 12.99 21.43 5.14
C TRP A 215 13.81 21.81 6.36
N LYS A 216 13.15 21.97 7.49
CA LYS A 216 13.77 22.13 8.80
C LYS A 216 13.63 20.82 9.56
N LYS A 217 14.75 20.10 9.68
CA LYS A 217 14.78 18.77 10.29
C LYS A 217 14.12 18.77 11.68
N ASP A 218 13.36 17.73 11.99
CA ASP A 218 12.59 17.53 13.22
C ASP A 218 11.51 18.60 13.51
N VAL A 219 11.25 19.49 12.56
CA VAL A 219 10.27 20.58 12.73
C VAL A 219 9.21 20.53 11.63
N GLU A 220 9.61 20.76 10.37
CA GLU A 220 8.64 20.83 9.28
C GLU A 220 9.29 20.69 7.90
N ILE A 221 8.46 20.28 6.93
CA ILE A 221 8.73 20.41 5.49
C ILE A 221 7.60 21.23 4.89
N VAL A 222 7.98 22.26 4.12
CA VAL A 222 7.05 23.23 3.54
C VAL A 222 7.06 23.07 2.03
N LEU A 223 5.86 22.94 1.46
CA LEU A 223 5.61 22.94 0.04
C LEU A 223 4.67 24.10 -0.33
N GLU A 224 4.91 24.76 -1.46
CA GLU A 224 4.08 25.83 -2.01
C GLU A 224 3.34 25.35 -3.26
N ALA A 225 2.13 25.87 -3.49
CA ALA A 225 1.33 25.50 -4.65
C ALA A 225 2.03 25.82 -5.97
N ASN A 226 2.07 24.87 -6.89
CA ASN A 226 2.47 25.11 -8.26
C ASN A 226 1.29 25.68 -9.06
N HIS A 227 1.28 26.99 -9.24
CA HIS A 227 0.18 27.69 -9.93
C HIS A 227 0.07 27.32 -11.41
N GLU A 228 1.18 26.86 -12.03
CA GLU A 228 1.25 26.43 -13.42
C GLU A 228 1.14 24.90 -13.58
N TYR A 229 0.62 24.20 -12.56
CA TYR A 229 0.50 22.75 -12.64
C TYR A 229 -0.40 22.33 -13.79
N PHE A 230 0.09 21.45 -14.66
CA PHE A 230 -0.59 21.06 -15.90
C PHE A 230 -1.98 20.43 -15.71
N ASN A 231 -2.23 19.82 -14.54
CA ASN A 231 -3.51 19.19 -14.20
C ASN A 231 -4.35 20.05 -13.25
N GLY A 232 -4.20 21.37 -13.31
CA GLY A 232 -4.92 22.36 -12.52
C GLY A 232 -4.21 22.71 -11.20
N ARG A 233 -4.18 24.01 -10.89
CA ARG A 233 -3.63 24.56 -9.65
C ARG A 233 -4.22 23.86 -8.42
N PRO A 234 -3.41 23.56 -7.35
CA PRO A 234 -3.94 23.19 -6.04
C PRO A 234 -4.91 24.23 -5.47
N TYR A 235 -5.90 23.77 -4.72
CA TYR A 235 -6.79 24.71 -4.03
C TYR A 235 -6.09 25.43 -2.86
N ILE A 236 -5.29 24.69 -2.07
CA ILE A 236 -4.49 25.26 -0.98
C ILE A 236 -3.22 25.93 -1.53
N ASP A 237 -2.78 27.03 -0.91
CA ASP A 237 -1.56 27.75 -1.33
C ASP A 237 -0.29 27.10 -0.79
N ARG A 238 -0.39 26.47 0.39
CA ARG A 238 0.77 25.93 1.09
C ARG A 238 0.40 24.65 1.85
N LEU A 239 1.31 23.68 1.81
CA LEU A 239 1.21 22.40 2.52
C LEU A 239 2.40 22.27 3.47
N ASP A 240 2.15 22.29 4.78
CA ASP A 240 3.15 22.15 5.82
C ASP A 240 3.06 20.75 6.44
N TYR A 241 4.09 19.95 6.30
CA TYR A 241 4.25 18.71 7.04
C TYR A 241 4.94 18.99 8.37
N LYS A 242 4.19 19.01 9.47
CA LYS A 242 4.71 19.20 10.83
C LYS A 242 5.27 17.89 11.35
N ILE A 243 6.54 17.85 11.71
CA ILE A 243 7.27 16.63 12.09
C ILE A 243 7.17 16.43 13.59
N PHE A 244 6.73 15.22 13.98
CA PHE A 244 6.64 14.77 15.38
C PHE A 244 7.51 13.51 15.55
N PRO A 245 8.81 13.64 15.82
CA PRO A 245 9.72 12.51 15.89
C PRO A 245 9.27 11.46 16.90
N GLY A 246 9.24 10.19 16.45
CA GLY A 246 8.75 9.08 17.27
C GLY A 246 7.25 8.85 17.22
N HIS A 247 6.54 9.50 16.29
CA HIS A 247 5.09 9.30 16.04
C HIS A 247 4.23 9.46 17.32
N LYS A 248 4.44 10.54 18.03
CA LYS A 248 3.78 10.86 19.32
C LYS A 248 2.30 11.20 19.12
N THR A 249 1.46 10.18 19.01
CA THR A 249 0.05 10.31 18.63
C THR A 249 -0.71 11.26 19.55
N GLU A 250 -0.48 11.21 20.85
CA GLU A 250 -1.14 12.06 21.85
C GLU A 250 -0.75 13.55 21.70
N GLU A 251 0.53 13.83 21.42
CA GLU A 251 1.03 15.19 21.17
C GLU A 251 0.46 15.75 19.85
N ILE A 252 0.42 14.92 18.80
CA ILE A 252 -0.18 15.25 17.50
C ILE A 252 -1.67 15.56 17.69
N PHE A 253 -2.40 14.73 18.43
CA PHE A 253 -3.81 14.93 18.69
C PHE A 253 -4.06 16.22 19.51
N ALA A 254 -3.23 16.51 20.52
CA ALA A 254 -3.33 17.74 21.27
C ALA A 254 -3.13 18.99 20.38
N SER A 255 -2.18 18.97 19.45
CA SER A 255 -1.97 20.04 18.47
C SER A 255 -3.17 20.19 17.52
N PHE A 256 -3.78 19.08 17.10
CA PHE A 256 -5.00 19.11 16.29
C PHE A 256 -6.19 19.76 17.02
N VAL A 257 -6.38 19.41 18.30
CA VAL A 257 -7.45 19.98 19.13
C VAL A 257 -7.29 21.48 19.32
N LYS A 258 -6.04 21.99 19.38
CA LYS A 258 -5.72 23.43 19.41
C LYS A 258 -5.96 24.14 18.09
N GLY A 259 -6.14 23.40 16.97
CA GLY A 259 -6.29 23.97 15.63
C GLY A 259 -4.96 24.25 14.90
N ASP A 260 -3.85 23.70 15.41
CA ASP A 260 -2.54 23.82 14.77
C ASP A 260 -2.36 22.87 13.59
N LEU A 261 -3.25 21.87 13.43
CA LEU A 261 -3.25 20.86 12.39
C LEU A 261 -4.64 20.72 11.77
N GLU A 262 -4.70 20.42 10.47
CA GLU A 262 -5.93 20.15 9.71
C GLU A 262 -6.35 18.69 9.75
N ASP A 263 -5.42 17.75 10.00
CA ASP A 263 -5.71 16.33 10.23
C ASP A 263 -4.84 15.73 11.35
N THR A 264 -5.24 14.57 11.87
CA THR A 264 -4.52 13.91 12.97
C THR A 264 -4.68 12.39 12.96
N PHE A 265 -3.73 11.70 13.56
CA PHE A 265 -3.89 10.31 13.99
C PHE A 265 -4.82 10.23 15.21
N ILE A 266 -5.43 9.07 15.43
CA ILE A 266 -6.39 8.86 16.51
C ILE A 266 -5.71 8.12 17.66
N PRO A 267 -5.62 8.72 18.87
CA PRO A 267 -5.15 8.00 20.05
C PRO A 267 -6.01 6.74 20.31
N ALA A 268 -5.36 5.63 20.60
CA ALA A 268 -6.06 4.36 20.81
C ALA A 268 -7.10 4.42 21.92
N ALA A 269 -6.82 5.16 23.00
CA ALA A 269 -7.73 5.34 24.12
C ALA A 269 -9.02 6.11 23.78
N LEU A 270 -8.97 6.99 22.74
CA LEU A 270 -10.08 7.82 22.32
C LEU A 270 -10.81 7.30 21.08
N TRP A 271 -10.46 6.10 20.62
CA TRP A 271 -10.97 5.54 19.37
C TRP A 271 -12.51 5.49 19.31
N GLU A 272 -13.15 4.91 20.33
CA GLU A 272 -14.61 4.72 20.37
C GLU A 272 -15.35 6.07 20.43
N GLU A 273 -14.84 7.02 21.23
CA GLU A 273 -15.42 8.36 21.35
C GLU A 273 -15.32 9.15 20.05
N LEU A 274 -14.14 9.12 19.43
CA LEU A 274 -13.83 10.02 18.30
C LEU A 274 -14.43 9.54 16.96
N GLN A 275 -14.65 8.23 16.78
CA GLN A 275 -15.30 7.73 15.57
C GLN A 275 -16.79 8.15 15.50
N GLU A 276 -17.45 8.34 16.64
CA GLU A 276 -18.84 8.74 16.74
C GLU A 276 -19.00 10.28 16.91
N SER A 277 -17.89 10.99 17.11
CA SER A 277 -17.90 12.42 17.36
C SER A 277 -18.32 13.22 16.13
N LYS A 278 -19.37 14.04 16.29
CA LYS A 278 -19.80 15.00 15.26
C LYS A 278 -18.91 16.26 15.18
N ARG A 279 -17.95 16.39 16.11
CA ARG A 279 -17.05 17.57 16.18
C ARG A 279 -16.03 17.57 15.06
N TYR A 280 -15.59 16.38 14.63
CA TYR A 280 -14.57 16.19 13.62
C TYR A 280 -15.07 15.28 12.50
N ARG A 281 -14.45 15.37 11.35
CA ARG A 281 -14.73 14.46 10.25
C ARG A 281 -13.84 13.22 10.38
N PHE A 282 -14.42 12.09 10.73
CA PHE A 282 -13.74 10.80 10.77
C PHE A 282 -13.68 10.16 9.38
N VAL A 283 -12.50 9.69 8.98
CA VAL A 283 -12.27 8.95 7.74
C VAL A 283 -11.56 7.66 8.05
N GLN A 284 -12.20 6.55 7.72
CA GLN A 284 -11.62 5.21 7.77
C GLN A 284 -11.76 4.54 6.41
N ARG A 285 -10.68 3.93 5.91
CA ARG A 285 -10.66 3.18 4.65
C ARG A 285 -9.72 2.00 4.76
N PRO A 286 -10.08 0.80 4.27
CA PRO A 286 -9.14 -0.29 4.11
C PRO A 286 -8.00 0.13 3.19
N ILE A 287 -6.77 -0.29 3.48
CA ILE A 287 -5.62 -0.11 2.62
C ILE A 287 -5.03 -1.47 2.23
N LEU A 288 -4.24 -1.50 1.16
CA LEU A 288 -3.63 -2.73 0.63
C LEU A 288 -2.50 -3.19 1.55
N GLY A 289 -2.89 -3.74 2.68
CA GLY A 289 -1.93 -4.23 3.65
C GLY A 289 -2.51 -5.30 4.55
N VAL A 290 -1.67 -6.26 4.91
CA VAL A 290 -1.99 -7.38 5.78
C VAL A 290 -0.98 -7.48 6.91
N ARG A 291 -1.47 -7.69 8.12
CA ARG A 291 -0.68 -8.01 9.29
C ARG A 291 -0.81 -9.50 9.58
N PHE A 292 0.30 -10.18 9.82
CA PHE A 292 0.32 -11.63 9.93
C PHE A 292 1.44 -12.11 10.87
N PHE A 293 1.33 -13.36 11.33
CA PHE A 293 2.49 -14.12 11.77
C PHE A 293 3.03 -14.94 10.62
N GLY A 294 4.31 -14.77 10.31
CA GLY A 294 5.05 -15.65 9.41
C GLY A 294 5.51 -16.89 10.17
N LEU A 295 5.38 -18.05 9.54
CA LEU A 295 5.80 -19.34 10.07
C LEU A 295 7.01 -19.82 9.26
N ASN A 296 8.16 -19.97 9.90
CA ASN A 296 9.33 -20.52 9.22
C ASN A 296 9.10 -22.00 8.91
N THR A 297 8.82 -22.32 7.65
CA THR A 297 8.42 -23.67 7.22
C THR A 297 9.55 -24.70 7.23
N THR A 298 10.77 -24.30 7.57
CA THR A 298 11.94 -25.17 7.64
C THR A 298 12.30 -25.62 9.04
N VAL A 299 11.61 -25.09 10.07
CA VAL A 299 11.94 -25.31 11.48
C VAL A 299 10.89 -26.20 12.15
N PRO A 300 11.26 -27.35 12.76
CA PRO A 300 10.32 -28.15 13.55
C PRO A 300 9.74 -27.35 14.74
N PRO A 301 8.44 -27.54 15.05
CA PRO A 301 7.46 -28.38 14.38
C PRO A 301 6.70 -27.67 13.23
N LEU A 302 7.14 -26.49 12.83
CA LEU A 302 6.48 -25.66 11.79
C LEU A 302 6.77 -26.18 10.36
N ASP A 303 7.70 -27.10 10.19
CA ASP A 303 7.90 -27.86 8.95
C ASP A 303 6.70 -28.79 8.63
N ASN A 304 5.92 -29.19 9.65
CA ASN A 304 4.71 -29.95 9.47
C ASN A 304 3.51 -29.04 9.12
N LYS A 305 2.95 -29.22 7.91
CA LYS A 305 1.78 -28.49 7.40
C LYS A 305 0.58 -28.56 8.37
N LEU A 306 0.32 -29.71 8.98
CA LEU A 306 -0.82 -29.92 9.88
C LEU A 306 -0.71 -29.04 11.15
N VAL A 307 0.50 -28.85 11.67
CA VAL A 307 0.75 -27.94 12.80
C VAL A 307 0.45 -26.50 12.39
N ARG A 308 0.88 -26.05 11.22
CA ARG A 308 0.61 -24.70 10.72
C ARG A 308 -0.88 -24.45 10.49
N GLN A 309 -1.59 -25.43 9.93
CA GLN A 309 -3.04 -25.38 9.77
C GLN A 309 -3.77 -25.33 11.14
N ALA A 310 -3.31 -26.12 12.12
CA ALA A 310 -3.86 -26.10 13.47
C ALA A 310 -3.72 -24.72 14.12
N LEU A 311 -2.57 -24.07 13.98
CA LEU A 311 -2.36 -22.69 14.46
C LEU A 311 -3.36 -21.69 13.86
N ASN A 312 -3.64 -21.81 12.56
CA ASN A 312 -4.60 -20.93 11.88
C ASN A 312 -6.04 -21.14 12.34
N HIS A 313 -6.48 -22.38 12.59
CA HIS A 313 -7.81 -22.69 13.12
C HIS A 313 -7.97 -22.37 14.61
N ALA A 314 -6.85 -22.36 15.35
CA ALA A 314 -6.88 -22.15 16.80
C ALA A 314 -7.16 -20.68 17.20
N ILE A 315 -6.89 -19.69 16.33
CA ILE A 315 -6.95 -18.27 16.65
C ILE A 315 -8.24 -17.64 16.13
N ASP A 316 -9.10 -17.12 17.02
CA ASP A 316 -10.29 -16.36 16.65
C ASP A 316 -9.92 -14.92 16.27
N LYS A 317 -9.67 -14.72 14.98
CA LYS A 317 -9.25 -13.42 14.42
C LYS A 317 -10.37 -12.38 14.44
N GLU A 318 -11.63 -12.83 14.33
CA GLU A 318 -12.80 -11.95 14.38
C GLU A 318 -13.03 -11.44 15.81
N ALA A 319 -12.92 -12.32 16.81
CA ALA A 319 -12.99 -11.91 18.21
C ALA A 319 -11.80 -11.00 18.61
N LEU A 320 -10.58 -11.29 18.15
CA LEU A 320 -9.43 -10.38 18.36
C LEU A 320 -9.70 -8.98 17.85
N VAL A 321 -10.24 -8.86 16.62
CA VAL A 321 -10.56 -7.54 16.05
C VAL A 321 -11.70 -6.87 16.81
N ARG A 322 -12.76 -7.58 17.13
CA ARG A 322 -13.95 -7.04 17.81
C ARG A 322 -13.66 -6.61 19.25
N GLU A 323 -12.99 -7.46 20.03
CA GLU A 323 -12.89 -7.31 21.49
C GLU A 323 -11.57 -6.63 21.92
N ILE A 324 -10.46 -6.97 21.27
CA ILE A 324 -9.14 -6.43 21.65
C ILE A 324 -8.80 -5.18 20.83
N LEU A 325 -9.06 -5.22 19.50
CA LEU A 325 -8.76 -4.12 18.59
C LEU A 325 -9.95 -3.17 18.38
N ARG A 326 -11.06 -3.39 19.11
CA ARG A 326 -12.25 -2.52 19.17
C ARG A 326 -12.84 -2.18 17.79
N GLY A 327 -12.88 -3.16 16.88
CA GLY A 327 -13.38 -2.97 15.53
C GLY A 327 -12.50 -2.09 14.59
N ARG A 328 -11.33 -1.71 15.05
CA ARG A 328 -10.44 -0.79 14.35
C ARG A 328 -9.90 -1.33 13.02
N PHE A 329 -9.85 -2.63 12.86
CA PHE A 329 -9.33 -3.32 11.67
C PHE A 329 -10.35 -4.31 11.13
N VAL A 330 -10.09 -4.85 9.94
CA VAL A 330 -10.85 -5.97 9.38
C VAL A 330 -10.07 -7.26 9.62
N ALA A 331 -10.72 -8.29 10.15
CA ALA A 331 -10.08 -9.59 10.40
C ALA A 331 -9.50 -10.19 9.12
N GLY A 332 -8.31 -10.74 9.19
CA GLY A 332 -7.61 -11.39 8.08
C GLY A 332 -8.23 -12.75 7.75
N LYS A 333 -8.98 -12.82 6.66
CA LYS A 333 -9.63 -14.04 6.18
C LYS A 333 -8.72 -14.88 5.30
N SER A 334 -8.01 -14.22 4.41
CA SER A 334 -7.01 -14.77 3.50
C SER A 334 -5.77 -13.85 3.50
N PHE A 335 -4.82 -14.10 2.60
CA PHE A 335 -3.61 -13.27 2.58
C PHE A 335 -3.78 -11.98 1.79
N LEU A 336 -4.50 -12.02 0.66
CA LEU A 336 -4.76 -10.80 -0.11
C LEU A 336 -5.75 -9.88 0.64
N PRO A 337 -5.44 -8.58 0.82
CA PRO A 337 -6.36 -7.64 1.46
C PRO A 337 -7.46 -7.16 0.51
N PRO A 338 -8.61 -6.69 1.04
CA PRO A 338 -9.64 -6.02 0.24
C PRO A 338 -9.08 -4.87 -0.58
N GLY A 339 -9.52 -4.78 -1.85
CA GLY A 339 -9.03 -3.78 -2.81
C GLY A 339 -7.89 -4.27 -3.69
N THR A 340 -7.24 -5.39 -3.37
CA THR A 340 -6.30 -6.05 -4.28
C THR A 340 -7.08 -6.72 -5.41
N TYR A 341 -6.57 -6.62 -6.64
CA TYR A 341 -7.13 -7.39 -7.74
C TYR A 341 -7.09 -8.89 -7.40
N GLY A 342 -8.18 -9.58 -7.64
CA GLY A 342 -8.27 -11.01 -7.29
C GLY A 342 -8.66 -11.31 -5.84
N TYR A 343 -8.78 -10.32 -4.95
CA TYR A 343 -9.35 -10.56 -3.62
C TYR A 343 -10.72 -11.26 -3.72
N ASP A 344 -10.86 -12.36 -2.99
CA ASP A 344 -12.11 -13.12 -2.91
C ASP A 344 -12.70 -12.98 -1.50
N PRO A 345 -13.79 -12.21 -1.32
CA PRO A 345 -14.38 -12.00 0.01
C PRO A 345 -14.99 -13.27 0.62
N GLN A 346 -15.25 -14.30 -0.21
CA GLN A 346 -15.80 -15.59 0.24
C GLN A 346 -14.71 -16.60 0.59
N PHE A 347 -13.47 -16.38 0.16
CA PHE A 347 -12.36 -17.27 0.46
C PHE A 347 -11.93 -17.13 1.94
N ARG A 348 -12.28 -18.12 2.76
CA ARG A 348 -12.02 -18.19 4.20
C ARG A 348 -11.46 -19.55 4.56
N PRO A 349 -10.20 -19.85 4.27
CA PRO A 349 -9.63 -21.19 4.45
C PRO A 349 -9.56 -21.63 5.91
N TYR A 350 -9.49 -20.68 6.84
CA TYR A 350 -9.29 -20.94 8.26
C TYR A 350 -10.29 -20.18 9.16
N PRO A 351 -11.57 -20.61 9.21
CA PRO A 351 -12.47 -20.16 10.26
C PRO A 351 -11.96 -20.63 11.63
N TYR A 352 -12.30 -19.88 12.69
CA TYR A 352 -11.99 -20.32 14.04
C TYR A 352 -12.70 -21.64 14.33
N ASP A 353 -11.91 -22.70 14.55
CA ASP A 353 -12.37 -24.05 14.82
C ASP A 353 -11.37 -24.77 15.74
N PRO A 354 -11.48 -24.61 17.06
CA PRO A 354 -10.58 -25.24 18.01
C PRO A 354 -10.68 -26.76 18.02
N GLN A 355 -11.82 -27.35 17.61
CA GLN A 355 -11.94 -28.80 17.47
C GLN A 355 -11.09 -29.30 16.30
N ARG A 356 -11.21 -28.63 15.14
CA ARG A 356 -10.40 -28.94 13.96
C ARG A 356 -8.91 -28.77 14.25
N ALA A 357 -8.52 -27.73 15.00
CA ALA A 357 -7.14 -27.53 15.43
C ALA A 357 -6.61 -28.74 16.24
N ARG A 358 -7.39 -29.23 17.21
CA ARG A 358 -7.01 -30.43 18.01
C ARG A 358 -6.90 -31.69 17.14
N GLU A 359 -7.78 -31.89 16.18
CA GLU A 359 -7.73 -33.02 15.24
C GLU A 359 -6.46 -32.98 14.38
N LEU A 360 -6.11 -31.80 13.88
CA LEU A 360 -4.90 -31.60 13.06
C LEU A 360 -3.64 -31.84 13.89
N LEU A 361 -3.58 -31.37 15.14
CA LEU A 361 -2.47 -31.64 16.06
C LEU A 361 -2.34 -33.14 16.35
N ALA A 362 -3.44 -33.84 16.57
CA ALA A 362 -3.41 -35.29 16.80
C ALA A 362 -2.88 -36.04 15.57
N LYS A 363 -3.31 -35.68 14.36
CA LYS A 363 -2.79 -36.22 13.08
C LYS A 363 -1.32 -35.89 12.86
N ALA A 364 -0.86 -34.74 13.37
CA ALA A 364 0.53 -34.33 13.31
C ALA A 364 1.45 -35.06 14.33
N GLY A 365 0.87 -35.92 15.19
CA GLY A 365 1.61 -36.66 16.21
C GLY A 365 1.62 -35.97 17.60
N TYR A 366 0.82 -34.91 17.78
CA TYR A 366 0.75 -34.12 19.03
C TYR A 366 -0.65 -34.10 19.66
N PRO A 367 -1.26 -35.26 20.01
CA PRO A 367 -2.60 -35.30 20.56
C PRO A 367 -2.69 -34.49 21.85
N GLY A 368 -3.62 -33.52 21.90
CA GLY A 368 -3.77 -32.60 23.04
C GLY A 368 -2.52 -31.74 23.31
N GLY A 369 -1.65 -31.58 22.30
CA GLY A 369 -0.38 -30.82 22.43
C GLY A 369 0.76 -31.60 23.08
N LYS A 370 0.56 -32.88 23.41
CA LYS A 370 1.60 -33.70 24.05
C LYS A 370 2.80 -33.85 23.14
N GLY A 371 3.98 -33.51 23.66
CA GLY A 371 5.24 -33.58 22.91
C GLY A 371 5.52 -32.37 22.01
N LEU A 372 4.56 -31.45 21.85
CA LEU A 372 4.81 -30.21 21.12
C LEU A 372 5.73 -29.29 21.95
N PRO A 373 6.83 -28.74 21.39
CA PRO A 373 7.65 -27.78 22.09
C PRO A 373 6.90 -26.45 22.32
N ILE A 374 7.43 -25.61 23.21
CA ILE A 374 6.92 -24.24 23.37
C ILE A 374 7.24 -23.48 22.08
N LEU A 375 6.21 -22.89 21.45
CA LEU A 375 6.37 -22.10 20.24
C LEU A 375 6.71 -20.65 20.60
N GLN A 376 7.83 -20.16 20.08
CA GLN A 376 8.27 -18.79 20.30
C GLN A 376 7.73 -17.87 19.21
N PHE A 377 6.87 -16.92 19.61
CA PHE A 377 6.30 -15.89 18.79
C PHE A 377 7.05 -14.57 19.00
N TRP A 378 7.70 -14.08 17.96
CA TRP A 378 8.48 -12.85 18.03
C TRP A 378 7.72 -11.64 17.50
N SER A 379 7.86 -10.51 18.19
CA SER A 379 7.26 -9.23 17.79
C SER A 379 8.28 -8.09 17.88
N ASN A 380 8.22 -7.18 16.91
CA ASN A 380 9.00 -5.93 16.93
C ASN A 380 8.27 -4.78 17.65
N VAL A 381 7.04 -4.99 18.08
CA VAL A 381 6.23 -4.00 18.77
C VAL A 381 5.87 -4.50 20.16
N LYS A 382 6.06 -3.65 21.16
CA LYS A 382 5.66 -3.88 22.54
C LYS A 382 4.86 -2.66 23.02
N SER A 383 3.59 -2.86 23.28
CA SER A 383 2.69 -1.86 23.85
C SER A 383 1.55 -2.59 24.57
N ALA A 384 0.83 -1.92 25.46
CA ALA A 384 -0.28 -2.52 26.20
C ALA A 384 -1.33 -3.17 25.28
N ALA A 385 -1.67 -2.55 24.16
CA ALA A 385 -2.61 -3.10 23.18
C ALA A 385 -2.08 -4.38 22.50
N ILE A 386 -0.79 -4.40 22.13
CA ILE A 386 -0.14 -5.57 21.54
C ILE A 386 0.02 -6.69 22.55
N GLU A 387 0.36 -6.38 23.81
CA GLU A 387 0.44 -7.37 24.88
C GLU A 387 -0.95 -7.99 25.16
N SER A 388 -2.02 -7.19 25.10
CA SER A 388 -3.40 -7.71 25.20
C SER A 388 -3.76 -8.64 24.04
N GLU A 389 -3.39 -8.30 22.80
CA GLU A 389 -3.55 -9.16 21.61
C GLU A 389 -2.78 -10.48 21.79
N HIS A 390 -1.53 -10.42 22.23
CA HIS A 390 -0.68 -11.60 22.45
C HIS A 390 -1.20 -12.50 23.58
N ASN A 391 -1.70 -11.91 24.67
CA ASN A 391 -2.31 -12.66 25.77
C ASN A 391 -3.56 -13.41 25.32
N ALA A 392 -4.44 -12.78 24.52
CA ALA A 392 -5.60 -13.44 23.95
C ALA A 392 -5.21 -14.59 23.01
N ILE A 393 -4.21 -14.38 22.14
CA ILE A 393 -3.68 -15.43 21.26
C ILE A 393 -3.10 -16.59 22.09
N THR A 394 -2.36 -16.31 23.16
CA THR A 394 -1.85 -17.35 24.06
C THR A 394 -2.96 -18.19 24.64
N GLN A 395 -4.08 -17.57 25.04
CA GLN A 395 -5.26 -18.29 25.57
C GLN A 395 -5.92 -19.17 24.50
N TYR A 396 -6.11 -18.68 23.27
CA TYR A 396 -6.63 -19.46 22.15
C TYR A 396 -5.76 -20.68 21.84
N LEU A 397 -4.45 -20.52 21.81
CA LEU A 397 -3.50 -21.59 21.56
C LEU A 397 -3.49 -22.62 22.71
N ALA A 398 -3.52 -22.16 23.95
CA ALA A 398 -3.58 -23.02 25.13
C ALA A 398 -4.86 -23.87 25.16
N ALA A 399 -6.01 -23.35 24.71
CA ALA A 399 -7.28 -24.07 24.64
C ALA A 399 -7.24 -25.29 23.71
N VAL A 400 -6.30 -25.36 22.80
CA VAL A 400 -6.08 -26.53 21.90
C VAL A 400 -4.82 -27.33 22.25
N GLY A 401 -4.15 -27.02 23.38
CA GLY A 401 -2.97 -27.73 23.87
C GLY A 401 -1.62 -27.18 23.35
N ILE A 402 -1.61 -26.04 22.66
CA ILE A 402 -0.37 -25.40 22.19
C ILE A 402 0.14 -24.41 23.25
N ARG A 403 1.39 -24.59 23.67
CA ARG A 403 2.08 -23.64 24.55
C ARG A 403 2.81 -22.62 23.70
N ALA A 404 2.54 -21.32 23.89
CA ALA A 404 3.16 -20.23 23.19
C ALA A 404 3.81 -19.25 24.16
N GLU A 405 4.95 -18.71 23.77
CA GLU A 405 5.70 -17.66 24.46
C GLU A 405 5.92 -16.50 23.51
N PHE A 406 5.54 -15.26 23.91
CA PHE A 406 5.77 -14.06 23.14
C PHE A 406 7.06 -13.35 23.56
N LEU A 407 7.96 -13.16 22.60
CA LEU A 407 9.26 -12.52 22.77
C LEU A 407 9.32 -11.22 21.96
N TYR A 408 10.08 -10.22 22.45
CA TYR A 408 10.11 -8.89 21.86
C TYR A 408 11.51 -8.48 21.47
N GLN A 409 11.70 -8.08 20.21
CA GLN A 409 12.87 -7.38 19.72
C GLN A 409 12.44 -6.05 19.10
N THR A 410 12.40 -5.00 19.88
CA THR A 410 11.84 -3.68 19.46
C THR A 410 12.80 -2.86 18.60
N ASN A 411 14.07 -3.24 18.50
CA ASN A 411 14.99 -2.63 17.55
C ASN A 411 14.70 -3.19 16.14
N TRP A 412 14.06 -2.37 15.31
CA TRP A 412 13.62 -2.79 13.97
C TRP A 412 14.75 -3.33 13.07
N PRO A 413 15.91 -2.67 12.90
CA PRO A 413 17.01 -3.22 12.12
C PRO A 413 17.45 -4.62 12.57
N ILE A 414 17.54 -4.86 13.88
CA ILE A 414 17.92 -6.17 14.43
C ILE A 414 16.82 -7.19 14.17
N TYR A 415 15.58 -6.85 14.49
CA TYR A 415 14.42 -7.71 14.25
C TYR A 415 14.30 -8.12 12.77
N ASN A 416 14.36 -7.14 11.89
CA ASN A 416 14.26 -7.35 10.45
C ASN A 416 15.38 -8.26 9.93
N SER A 417 16.62 -8.04 10.37
CA SER A 417 17.75 -8.91 10.04
C SER A 417 17.54 -10.36 10.52
N GLN A 418 16.97 -10.56 11.71
CA GLN A 418 16.66 -11.89 12.25
C GLN A 418 15.56 -12.59 11.44
N VAL A 419 14.50 -11.85 11.00
CA VAL A 419 13.46 -12.37 10.10
C VAL A 419 14.06 -12.79 8.77
N TYR A 420 14.81 -11.88 8.12
CA TYR A 420 15.42 -12.17 6.81
C TYR A 420 16.46 -13.29 6.85
N SER A 421 17.15 -13.51 7.96
CA SER A 421 18.09 -14.62 8.14
C SER A 421 17.41 -15.96 8.50
N GLY A 422 16.07 -15.96 8.73
CA GLY A 422 15.32 -17.17 9.12
C GLY A 422 15.59 -17.64 10.55
N LYS A 423 16.09 -16.78 11.42
CA LYS A 423 16.38 -17.12 12.84
C LYS A 423 15.13 -17.23 13.70
N LEU A 424 14.04 -16.56 13.30
CA LEU A 424 12.81 -16.52 14.09
C LEU A 424 11.84 -17.58 13.60
N PRO A 425 11.36 -18.50 14.48
CA PRO A 425 10.42 -19.56 14.08
C PRO A 425 9.03 -19.03 13.75
N VAL A 426 8.46 -18.16 14.60
CA VAL A 426 7.22 -17.44 14.36
C VAL A 426 7.47 -15.97 14.58
N PHE A 427 7.12 -15.13 13.62
CA PHE A 427 7.40 -13.70 13.67
C PHE A 427 6.21 -12.87 13.22
N ARG A 428 5.88 -11.81 13.98
CA ARG A 428 4.86 -10.84 13.60
C ARG A 428 5.41 -9.92 12.53
N TYR A 429 4.70 -9.79 11.42
CA TYR A 429 5.11 -8.94 10.32
C TYR A 429 3.92 -8.23 9.69
N GLY A 430 4.19 -7.26 8.87
CA GLY A 430 3.19 -6.58 8.08
C GLY A 430 3.70 -6.31 6.68
N TRP A 431 2.82 -6.42 5.69
CA TRP A 431 3.12 -6.09 4.32
C TRP A 431 2.09 -5.08 3.80
N VAL A 432 2.57 -3.99 3.23
CA VAL A 432 1.75 -2.99 2.54
C VAL A 432 2.19 -2.95 1.09
N ALA A 433 1.24 -3.05 0.19
CA ALA A 433 1.55 -3.09 -1.24
C ALA A 433 1.91 -1.72 -1.80
N ASP A 434 2.87 -1.71 -2.72
CA ASP A 434 3.21 -0.55 -3.54
C ASP A 434 2.24 -0.39 -4.73
N VAL A 435 1.64 -1.50 -5.16
CA VAL A 435 0.70 -1.59 -6.30
C VAL A 435 -0.48 -2.48 -5.93
N PRO A 436 -1.68 -2.26 -6.49
CA PRO A 436 -2.88 -3.05 -6.19
C PRO A 436 -2.88 -4.45 -6.85
N GLU A 437 -1.73 -5.01 -7.08
CA GLU A 437 -1.55 -6.29 -7.78
C GLU A 437 -1.27 -7.44 -6.81
N PRO A 438 -1.87 -8.61 -7.01
CA PRO A 438 -1.59 -9.81 -6.20
C PRO A 438 -0.12 -10.21 -6.21
N ASP A 439 0.60 -9.92 -7.30
CA ASP A 439 2.04 -10.15 -7.44
C ASP A 439 2.85 -9.54 -6.30
N ASN A 440 2.46 -8.35 -5.85
CA ASN A 440 3.14 -7.63 -4.78
C ASN A 440 3.02 -8.32 -3.41
N PHE A 441 2.05 -9.20 -3.26
CA PHE A 441 1.87 -10.04 -2.06
C PHE A 441 2.37 -11.45 -2.29
N LEU A 442 1.82 -12.14 -3.31
CA LEU A 442 2.00 -13.58 -3.46
C LEU A 442 3.37 -13.95 -4.02
N TYR A 443 3.81 -13.30 -5.09
CA TYR A 443 5.13 -13.58 -5.66
C TYR A 443 6.24 -13.14 -4.71
N LYS A 444 6.17 -11.88 -4.24
CA LYS A 444 7.22 -11.34 -3.35
C LYS A 444 7.41 -12.17 -2.08
N LEU A 445 6.34 -12.64 -1.46
CA LEU A 445 6.42 -13.25 -0.13
C LEU A 445 6.44 -14.79 -0.16
N PHE A 446 6.05 -15.42 -1.26
CA PHE A 446 5.90 -16.90 -1.30
C PHE A 446 6.57 -17.59 -2.49
N TYR A 447 7.05 -16.87 -3.51
CA TYR A 447 7.86 -17.49 -4.55
C TYR A 447 9.16 -18.02 -3.94
N SER A 448 9.50 -19.29 -4.24
CA SER A 448 10.59 -20.02 -3.56
C SER A 448 11.93 -19.29 -3.58
N GLU A 449 12.25 -18.62 -4.68
CA GLU A 449 13.54 -17.91 -4.86
C GLU A 449 13.43 -16.40 -4.59
N SER A 450 12.29 -15.91 -4.08
CA SER A 450 12.14 -14.49 -3.75
C SER A 450 12.99 -14.13 -2.52
N LEU A 451 13.74 -13.04 -2.61
CA LEU A 451 14.55 -12.51 -1.51
C LEU A 451 13.69 -12.04 -0.32
N THR A 452 12.40 -11.80 -0.55
CA THR A 452 11.42 -11.41 0.47
C THR A 452 10.54 -12.56 0.92
N ASN A 453 10.85 -13.81 0.56
CA ASN A 453 10.20 -14.99 1.10
C ASN A 453 10.67 -15.25 2.54
N LEU A 454 10.07 -14.52 3.48
CA LEU A 454 10.46 -14.51 4.89
C LEU A 454 10.16 -15.84 5.60
N THR A 455 9.15 -16.59 5.12
CA THR A 455 8.70 -17.86 5.70
C THR A 455 9.48 -19.08 5.24
N ARG A 456 10.39 -18.91 4.28
CA ARG A 456 11.13 -20.02 3.64
C ARG A 456 10.21 -21.03 2.97
N TYR A 457 9.01 -20.63 2.63
CA TYR A 457 8.04 -21.45 1.94
C TYR A 457 8.56 -21.91 0.58
N ARG A 458 8.34 -23.19 0.25
CA ARG A 458 8.71 -23.77 -1.05
C ARG A 458 7.62 -24.69 -1.52
N ASN A 459 7.08 -24.41 -2.70
CA ASN A 459 6.12 -25.26 -3.38
C ASN A 459 6.22 -25.04 -4.89
N PRO A 460 6.79 -26.02 -5.66
CA PRO A 460 6.96 -25.89 -7.12
C PRO A 460 5.66 -25.62 -7.88
N ARG A 461 4.52 -26.08 -7.39
CA ARG A 461 3.23 -25.82 -8.04
C ARG A 461 2.77 -24.38 -7.80
N ALA A 462 3.03 -23.82 -6.62
CA ALA A 462 2.78 -22.42 -6.36
C ALA A 462 3.69 -21.53 -7.22
N ASP A 463 4.96 -21.88 -7.33
CA ASP A 463 5.92 -21.17 -8.19
C ASP A 463 5.47 -21.17 -9.66
N GLU A 464 5.04 -22.32 -10.18
CA GLU A 464 4.51 -22.43 -11.55
C GLU A 464 3.29 -21.53 -11.78
N LEU A 465 2.35 -21.51 -10.82
CA LEU A 465 1.16 -20.67 -10.92
C LEU A 465 1.52 -19.18 -10.89
N LEU A 466 2.45 -18.79 -10.03
CA LEU A 466 2.92 -17.41 -9.90
C LEU A 466 3.68 -16.96 -11.17
N ASP A 467 4.52 -17.83 -11.75
CA ASP A 467 5.23 -17.53 -12.99
C ASP A 467 4.26 -17.40 -14.17
N ARG A 468 3.28 -18.30 -14.28
CA ARG A 468 2.22 -18.23 -15.29
C ARG A 468 1.38 -16.96 -15.14
N ALA A 469 0.99 -16.60 -13.90
CA ALA A 469 0.25 -15.39 -13.64
C ALA A 469 1.04 -14.14 -14.06
N ARG A 470 2.34 -14.10 -13.78
CA ARG A 470 3.21 -12.97 -14.20
C ARG A 470 3.40 -12.87 -15.71
N ALA A 471 3.30 -13.98 -16.42
CA ALA A 471 3.42 -14.03 -17.88
C ALA A 471 2.08 -13.77 -18.60
N GLU A 472 0.94 -13.91 -17.92
CA GLU A 472 -0.40 -13.84 -18.51
C GLU A 472 -0.81 -12.40 -18.86
N PRO A 473 -1.02 -12.05 -20.14
CA PRO A 473 -1.43 -10.71 -20.54
C PRO A 473 -2.92 -10.46 -20.31
N VAL A 474 -3.77 -11.51 -20.33
CA VAL A 474 -5.21 -11.37 -20.16
C VAL A 474 -5.55 -11.20 -18.70
N TYR A 475 -6.06 -10.04 -18.35
CA TYR A 475 -6.31 -9.64 -16.95
C TYR A 475 -7.13 -10.67 -16.15
N LEU A 476 -8.26 -11.13 -16.69
CA LEU A 476 -9.13 -12.08 -15.96
C LEU A 476 -8.45 -13.43 -15.73
N THR A 477 -7.76 -13.94 -16.73
CA THR A 477 -6.98 -15.19 -16.61
C THR A 477 -5.87 -15.03 -15.58
N ARG A 478 -5.17 -13.90 -15.59
CA ARG A 478 -4.13 -13.57 -14.62
C ARG A 478 -4.67 -13.56 -13.19
N VAL A 479 -5.82 -12.93 -12.98
CA VAL A 479 -6.48 -12.87 -11.67
C VAL A 479 -6.82 -14.28 -11.16
N GLU A 480 -7.35 -15.16 -12.01
CA GLU A 480 -7.68 -16.54 -11.60
C GLU A 480 -6.43 -17.35 -11.27
N LEU A 481 -5.33 -17.19 -12.00
CA LEU A 481 -4.05 -17.83 -11.67
C LEU A 481 -3.53 -17.39 -10.29
N TYR A 482 -3.63 -16.09 -9.96
CA TYR A 482 -3.27 -15.61 -8.61
C TYR A 482 -4.21 -16.14 -7.52
N ARG A 483 -5.50 -16.26 -7.79
CA ARG A 483 -6.45 -16.88 -6.84
C ARG A 483 -6.13 -18.35 -6.59
N GLU A 484 -5.79 -19.10 -7.64
CA GLU A 484 -5.36 -20.49 -7.51
C GLU A 484 -4.06 -20.59 -6.69
N ALA A 485 -3.09 -19.73 -6.95
CA ALA A 485 -1.86 -19.64 -6.18
C ALA A 485 -2.14 -19.30 -4.70
N GLU A 486 -3.01 -18.32 -4.41
CA GLU A 486 -3.38 -17.97 -3.04
C GLU A 486 -4.03 -19.14 -2.31
N ARG A 487 -4.96 -19.86 -2.96
CA ARG A 487 -5.60 -21.07 -2.38
C ARG A 487 -4.57 -22.12 -1.98
N LEU A 488 -3.62 -22.41 -2.85
CA LEU A 488 -2.57 -23.38 -2.58
C LEU A 488 -1.61 -22.94 -1.48
N ILE A 489 -1.18 -21.67 -1.49
CA ILE A 489 -0.32 -21.08 -0.46
C ILE A 489 -1.04 -21.11 0.89
N MET A 490 -2.29 -20.69 0.93
CA MET A 490 -3.05 -20.71 2.18
C MET A 490 -3.34 -22.12 2.66
N GLU A 491 -3.56 -23.09 1.77
CA GLU A 491 -3.67 -24.50 2.15
C GLU A 491 -2.38 -25.01 2.82
N ASP A 492 -1.20 -24.62 2.33
CA ASP A 492 0.09 -24.96 2.94
C ASP A 492 0.39 -24.16 4.22
N SER A 493 -0.37 -23.07 4.44
CA SER A 493 -0.38 -22.33 5.71
C SER A 493 0.98 -21.77 6.17
N PRO A 494 1.78 -21.11 5.32
CA PRO A 494 3.05 -20.52 5.77
C PRO A 494 2.86 -19.26 6.63
N VAL A 495 1.66 -18.76 6.72
CA VAL A 495 1.30 -17.54 7.49
C VAL A 495 0.01 -17.71 8.26
N ILE A 496 -0.17 -16.88 9.29
CA ILE A 496 -1.44 -16.65 10.00
C ILE A 496 -1.84 -15.20 9.73
N PRO A 497 -2.71 -14.90 8.75
CA PRO A 497 -3.25 -13.56 8.56
C PRO A 497 -4.04 -13.13 9.81
N LEU A 498 -3.72 -11.98 10.38
CA LEU A 498 -4.38 -11.47 11.60
C LEU A 498 -5.47 -10.47 11.26
N ASN A 499 -5.09 -9.40 10.61
CA ASN A 499 -6.00 -8.33 10.18
C ASN A 499 -5.42 -7.56 8.99
N TYR A 500 -6.32 -6.87 8.28
CA TYR A 500 -5.92 -5.96 7.21
C TYR A 500 -5.73 -4.55 7.77
N TYR A 501 -4.79 -3.81 7.19
CA TYR A 501 -4.54 -2.43 7.57
C TYR A 501 -5.70 -1.50 7.20
N SER A 502 -5.84 -0.44 7.97
CA SER A 502 -6.82 0.61 7.76
C SER A 502 -6.14 1.97 7.81
N TYR A 503 -6.52 2.85 6.90
CA TYR A 503 -6.26 4.28 7.01
C TYR A 503 -7.29 4.86 7.97
N GLU A 504 -6.83 5.62 8.95
CA GLU A 504 -7.68 6.16 10.01
C GLU A 504 -7.19 7.55 10.40
N ARG A 505 -8.04 8.55 10.17
CA ARG A 505 -7.73 9.94 10.55
C ARG A 505 -8.98 10.74 10.92
N LEU A 506 -8.76 11.74 11.74
CA LEU A 506 -9.70 12.84 11.94
C LEU A 506 -9.22 14.06 11.16
N PHE A 507 -10.20 14.79 10.65
CA PHE A 507 -10.01 16.05 9.95
C PHE A 507 -10.83 17.15 10.61
N GLN A 508 -10.34 18.40 10.56
CA GLN A 508 -11.14 19.55 10.95
C GLN A 508 -12.39 19.64 10.07
N PRO A 509 -13.53 20.11 10.60
CA PRO A 509 -14.82 20.11 9.88
C PRO A 509 -14.79 20.89 8.55
N TYR A 510 -13.94 21.91 8.47
CA TYR A 510 -13.78 22.75 7.29
C TYR A 510 -12.88 22.14 6.19
N VAL A 511 -12.26 20.98 6.43
CA VAL A 511 -11.47 20.29 5.41
C VAL A 511 -12.41 19.55 4.45
N GLN A 512 -12.30 19.81 3.15
CA GLN A 512 -13.17 19.29 2.12
C GLN A 512 -12.41 18.50 1.06
N SER A 513 -13.13 17.66 0.29
CA SER A 513 -12.61 16.85 -0.82
C SER A 513 -11.48 15.88 -0.43
N ILE A 514 -11.64 15.21 0.71
CA ILE A 514 -10.69 14.19 1.17
C ILE A 514 -10.94 12.90 0.38
N GLU A 515 -9.99 12.53 -0.48
CA GLU A 515 -9.99 11.27 -1.23
C GLU A 515 -8.88 10.38 -0.70
N VAL A 516 -9.22 9.20 -0.20
CA VAL A 516 -8.26 8.20 0.25
C VAL A 516 -8.46 6.92 -0.53
N SER A 517 -7.48 6.54 -1.32
CA SER A 517 -7.46 5.26 -2.02
C SER A 517 -6.94 4.13 -1.11
N ALA A 518 -7.04 2.90 -1.58
CA ALA A 518 -6.51 1.76 -0.86
C ALA A 518 -4.95 1.73 -0.79
N LEU A 519 -4.25 2.63 -1.49
CA LEU A 519 -2.80 2.83 -1.33
C LEU A 519 -2.45 3.76 -0.16
N GLY A 520 -3.44 4.33 0.52
CA GLY A 520 -3.28 5.07 1.78
C GLY A 520 -2.63 6.46 1.63
N ASP A 521 -1.95 6.85 2.69
CA ASP A 521 -1.41 8.20 2.91
C ASP A 521 -0.56 8.78 1.76
N PRO A 522 0.36 8.03 1.13
CA PRO A 522 1.19 8.58 0.07
C PRO A 522 0.40 9.04 -1.16
N TYR A 523 -0.76 8.43 -1.41
CA TYR A 523 -1.54 8.65 -2.64
C TYR A 523 -2.75 9.57 -2.42
N ILE A 524 -2.82 10.32 -1.31
CA ILE A 524 -3.85 11.34 -1.12
C ILE A 524 -3.56 12.52 -2.04
N PRO A 525 -4.50 12.89 -2.94
CA PRO A 525 -4.29 13.99 -3.88
C PRO A 525 -4.49 15.35 -3.18
N MET A 526 -3.46 15.81 -2.46
CA MET A 526 -3.52 17.05 -1.66
C MET A 526 -3.96 18.27 -2.47
N ARG A 527 -3.71 18.30 -3.79
CA ARG A 527 -4.15 19.37 -4.69
C ARG A 527 -5.67 19.57 -4.77
N LYS A 528 -6.45 18.50 -4.48
CA LYS A 528 -7.91 18.52 -4.50
C LYS A 528 -8.53 18.98 -3.18
N ILE A 529 -7.76 18.95 -2.11
CA ILE A 529 -8.24 19.39 -0.78
C ILE A 529 -8.38 20.91 -0.76
N TRP A 530 -9.46 21.39 -0.17
CA TRP A 530 -9.69 22.80 0.05
C TRP A 530 -10.29 23.06 1.45
N LEU A 531 -10.19 24.29 1.91
CA LEU A 531 -10.58 24.70 3.25
C LEU A 531 -11.82 25.60 3.17
N ALA A 532 -12.95 25.17 3.74
CA ALA A 532 -14.19 25.94 3.86
C ALA A 532 -14.12 26.82 5.12
N LYS A 533 -13.20 27.80 5.12
CA LYS A 533 -13.02 28.78 6.22
C LYS A 533 -13.64 30.11 5.90
#